data_124daa538eae1d3b91fdafb2590147f4
#
_entry.id   124daa538eae1d3b91fdafb2590147f4
#
_cell.length_a   1.000
_cell.length_b   1.000
_cell.length_c   1.000
_cell.angle_alpha   90.00
_cell.angle_beta   90.00
_cell.angle_gamma   90.00
#
_symmetry.space_group_name_H-M   'P 1'
#
loop_
_entity.id
_entity.type
_entity.pdbx_description
1 polymer ?
#
loop_
_entity_poly.entity_id
_entity_poly.type
_entity_poly.pdbx_seq_one_letter_code
_entity_poly.pdbx_strand_id
1 'polypeptide(L)'
;KEMMTGKYAGVGAVISYNFKLKRVVINEPYEGMPAAEAGLRKGDIILSIDGEDMTKQTNQYVSDHLRGDAGTTLELKVLRPTTGKKLTMKITRKAIQMPYLPYYGLQPGNIGYINYTQFIDGSSKDFRRAFLDLKQKGAKKLIIDLRSNGGGNVQDAISILNMFLPKGKTLLTMKGKIKSANQTFATTVEPID
;
A
#
# COMPACT_ATOMS: atom_id res chain seq x y z
N LYS A 1 12.83 -6.27 3.28
CA LYS A 1 12.78 -6.53 1.80
C LYS A 1 11.36 -6.39 1.25
N GLU A 2 10.34 -6.89 1.93
CA GLU A 2 8.93 -6.83 1.47
C GLU A 2 8.38 -5.41 1.36
N MET A 3 8.71 -4.53 2.29
CA MET A 3 8.27 -3.13 2.27
C MET A 3 8.84 -2.34 1.06
N MET A 4 9.99 -2.72 0.55
CA MET A 4 10.62 -2.02 -0.59
C MET A 4 10.06 -2.48 -1.95
N THR A 5 9.50 -3.68 -2.03
CA THR A 5 8.92 -4.21 -3.27
C THR A 5 7.40 -4.04 -3.35
N GLY A 6 6.74 -3.65 -2.26
CA GLY A 6 5.29 -3.56 -2.18
C GLY A 6 4.56 -4.89 -2.34
N LYS A 7 5.30 -6.01 -2.31
CA LYS A 7 4.77 -7.36 -2.48
C LYS A 7 4.80 -8.10 -1.16
N TYR A 8 3.69 -8.66 -0.76
CA TYR A 8 3.60 -9.66 0.31
C TYR A 8 2.58 -10.72 -0.09
N ALA A 9 2.64 -11.89 0.52
CA ALA A 9 1.62 -12.89 0.29
C ALA A 9 0.72 -13.03 1.52
N GLY A 10 -0.59 -13.11 1.25
CA GLY A 10 -1.60 -13.14 2.30
C GLY A 10 -3.01 -13.20 1.73
N VAL A 11 -3.97 -12.74 2.51
CA VAL A 11 -5.40 -12.81 2.16
C VAL A 11 -5.92 -11.56 1.45
N GLY A 12 -5.26 -10.41 1.56
CA GLY A 12 -5.67 -9.15 0.91
C GLY A 12 -6.84 -8.47 1.59
N ALA A 13 -6.67 -8.10 2.85
CA ALA A 13 -7.64 -7.31 3.60
C ALA A 13 -6.96 -6.32 4.55
N VAL A 14 -7.59 -5.17 4.76
CA VAL A 14 -7.26 -4.25 5.85
C VAL A 14 -7.94 -4.76 7.12
N ILE A 15 -7.17 -4.84 8.20
CA ILE A 15 -7.65 -5.28 9.51
C ILE A 15 -7.37 -4.21 10.57
N SER A 16 -8.15 -4.18 11.63
CA SER A 16 -7.91 -3.33 12.80
C SER A 16 -8.35 -4.00 14.10
N TYR A 17 -7.67 -3.64 15.18
CA TYR A 17 -8.03 -4.12 16.51
C TYR A 17 -9.20 -3.31 17.07
N ASN A 18 -10.26 -4.01 17.50
CA ASN A 18 -11.40 -3.41 18.19
C ASN A 18 -11.24 -3.60 19.70
N PHE A 19 -10.97 -2.50 20.42
CA PHE A 19 -10.71 -2.51 21.86
C PHE A 19 -11.90 -2.98 22.70
N LYS A 20 -13.14 -2.71 22.26
CA LYS A 20 -14.35 -3.13 22.98
C LYS A 20 -14.57 -4.64 22.87
N LEU A 21 -14.35 -5.18 21.69
CA LEU A 21 -14.50 -6.61 21.41
C LEU A 21 -13.27 -7.42 21.80
N LYS A 22 -12.13 -6.76 22.04
CA LYS A 22 -10.80 -7.38 22.23
C LYS A 22 -10.47 -8.37 21.13
N ARG A 23 -10.81 -8.01 19.87
CA ARG A 23 -10.62 -8.82 18.67
C ARG A 23 -10.26 -7.96 17.48
N VAL A 24 -9.63 -8.59 16.50
CA VAL A 24 -9.35 -7.97 15.21
C VAL A 24 -10.58 -8.10 14.30
N VAL A 25 -10.85 -7.05 13.56
CA VAL A 25 -12.01 -6.91 12.66
C VAL A 25 -11.50 -6.64 11.25
N ILE A 26 -12.19 -7.18 10.26
CA ILE A 26 -11.99 -6.87 8.84
C ILE A 26 -12.55 -5.46 8.57
N ASN A 27 -11.67 -4.52 8.22
CA ASN A 27 -12.10 -3.18 7.82
C ASN A 27 -12.49 -3.13 6.35
N GLU A 28 -11.70 -3.78 5.49
CA GLU A 28 -11.91 -3.78 4.06
C GLU A 28 -11.19 -4.96 3.41
N PRO A 29 -11.90 -5.93 2.83
CA PRO A 29 -11.30 -6.89 1.92
C PRO A 29 -11.06 -6.22 0.57
N TYR A 30 -9.87 -6.37 0.00
CA TYR A 30 -9.56 -5.79 -1.31
C TYR A 30 -10.28 -6.57 -2.42
N GLU A 31 -10.91 -5.83 -3.33
CA GLU A 31 -11.61 -6.40 -4.47
C GLU A 31 -10.64 -7.23 -5.34
N GLY A 32 -11.10 -8.39 -5.81
CA GLY A 32 -10.28 -9.33 -6.59
C GLY A 32 -9.19 -10.06 -5.80
N MET A 33 -9.16 -9.90 -4.46
CA MET A 33 -8.21 -10.58 -3.59
C MET A 33 -8.85 -11.75 -2.83
N PRO A 34 -8.05 -12.73 -2.34
CA PRO A 34 -8.55 -13.95 -1.72
C PRO A 34 -9.58 -13.74 -0.62
N ALA A 35 -9.44 -12.70 0.19
CA ALA A 35 -10.38 -12.37 1.25
C ALA A 35 -11.77 -12.04 0.70
N ALA A 36 -11.83 -11.19 -0.34
CA ALA A 36 -13.09 -10.83 -0.99
C ALA A 36 -13.70 -12.01 -1.76
N GLU A 37 -12.87 -12.76 -2.47
CA GLU A 37 -13.29 -13.97 -3.22
C GLU A 37 -13.87 -15.05 -2.29
N ALA A 38 -13.32 -15.19 -1.08
CA ALA A 38 -13.85 -16.09 -0.05
C ALA A 38 -15.14 -15.58 0.62
N GLY A 39 -15.58 -14.36 0.31
CA GLY A 39 -16.80 -13.77 0.84
C GLY A 39 -16.65 -13.08 2.20
N LEU A 40 -15.42 -12.73 2.61
CA LEU A 40 -15.20 -11.84 3.76
C LEU A 40 -15.82 -10.47 3.48
N ARG A 41 -16.32 -9.84 4.53
CA ARG A 41 -16.98 -8.53 4.45
C ARG A 41 -16.44 -7.59 5.52
N LYS A 42 -16.57 -6.31 5.25
CA LYS A 42 -16.34 -5.27 6.26
C LYS A 42 -17.18 -5.53 7.50
N GLY A 43 -16.53 -5.48 8.67
CA GLY A 43 -17.15 -5.73 9.96
C GLY A 43 -17.09 -7.18 10.44
N ASP A 44 -16.63 -8.14 9.62
CA ASP A 44 -16.43 -9.52 10.08
C ASP A 44 -15.37 -9.54 11.20
N ILE A 45 -15.68 -10.21 12.30
CA ILE A 45 -14.84 -10.31 13.48
C ILE A 45 -14.06 -11.61 13.42
N ILE A 46 -12.73 -11.55 13.43
CA ILE A 46 -11.86 -12.74 13.39
C ILE A 46 -11.97 -13.49 14.72
N LEU A 47 -12.34 -14.77 14.64
CA LEU A 47 -12.45 -15.67 15.80
C LEU A 47 -11.24 -16.58 15.93
N SER A 48 -10.88 -17.29 14.85
CA SER A 48 -9.70 -18.17 14.83
C SER A 48 -9.08 -18.24 13.44
N ILE A 49 -7.78 -18.60 13.39
CA ILE A 49 -7.00 -18.88 12.18
C ILE A 49 -6.36 -20.23 12.38
N ASP A 50 -6.57 -21.16 11.46
CA ASP A 50 -6.07 -22.54 11.51
C ASP A 50 -6.35 -23.23 12.86
N GLY A 51 -7.53 -22.96 13.45
CA GLY A 51 -7.95 -23.51 14.74
C GLY A 51 -7.46 -22.72 15.97
N GLU A 52 -6.51 -21.82 15.82
CA GLU A 52 -5.99 -20.98 16.91
C GLU A 52 -6.91 -19.80 17.21
N ASP A 53 -7.29 -19.63 18.50
CA ASP A 53 -8.16 -18.51 18.92
C ASP A 53 -7.42 -17.17 18.89
N MET A 54 -7.99 -16.22 18.16
CA MET A 54 -7.47 -14.85 18.01
C MET A 54 -8.02 -13.85 19.05
N THR A 55 -8.60 -14.34 20.14
CA THR A 55 -9.10 -13.46 21.23
C THR A 55 -7.96 -12.76 21.92
N LYS A 56 -8.07 -11.44 22.09
CA LYS A 56 -7.06 -10.57 22.73
C LYS A 56 -5.69 -10.55 22.04
N GLN A 57 -5.54 -11.16 20.87
CA GLN A 57 -4.32 -11.07 20.09
C GLN A 57 -4.16 -9.69 19.47
N THR A 58 -2.92 -9.23 19.33
CA THR A 58 -2.63 -7.93 18.72
C THR A 58 -2.95 -7.94 17.22
N ASN A 59 -3.12 -6.73 16.66
CA ASN A 59 -3.31 -6.59 15.20
C ASN A 59 -2.12 -7.17 14.42
N GLN A 60 -0.90 -6.98 14.93
CA GLN A 60 0.31 -7.54 14.31
C GLN A 60 0.29 -9.06 14.33
N TYR A 61 -0.02 -9.67 15.47
CA TYR A 61 -0.09 -11.13 15.61
C TYR A 61 -1.05 -11.75 14.61
N VAL A 62 -2.28 -11.22 14.53
CA VAL A 62 -3.30 -11.68 13.57
C VAL A 62 -2.83 -11.45 12.12
N SER A 63 -2.21 -10.31 11.84
CA SER A 63 -1.65 -10.02 10.51
C SER A 63 -0.59 -11.04 10.09
N ASP A 64 0.29 -11.43 11.01
CA ASP A 64 1.34 -12.40 10.73
C ASP A 64 0.77 -13.79 10.41
N HIS A 65 -0.34 -14.20 11.07
CA HIS A 65 -1.04 -15.45 10.78
C HIS A 65 -1.84 -15.42 9.47
N LEU A 66 -2.33 -14.25 9.06
CA LEU A 66 -2.99 -14.09 7.75
C LEU A 66 -1.99 -14.10 6.59
N ARG A 67 -0.72 -13.75 6.84
CA ARG A 67 0.37 -13.82 5.87
C ARG A 67 0.94 -15.24 5.79
N GLY A 68 1.75 -15.48 4.77
CA GLY A 68 2.45 -16.75 4.56
C GLY A 68 2.82 -16.90 3.09
N ASP A 69 3.36 -18.02 2.70
CA ASP A 69 3.77 -18.26 1.31
C ASP A 69 2.58 -18.29 0.36
N ALA A 70 2.76 -17.70 -0.82
CA ALA A 70 1.74 -17.70 -1.86
C ALA A 70 1.40 -19.15 -2.26
N GLY A 71 0.11 -19.44 -2.41
CA GLY A 71 -0.41 -20.77 -2.71
C GLY A 71 -0.72 -21.61 -1.47
N THR A 72 -0.29 -21.21 -0.26
CA THR A 72 -0.70 -21.88 0.97
C THR A 72 -2.13 -21.49 1.35
N THR A 73 -2.86 -22.39 2.02
CA THR A 73 -4.25 -22.16 2.42
C THR A 73 -4.32 -22.08 3.95
N LEU A 74 -5.15 -21.14 4.44
CA LEU A 74 -5.53 -21.05 5.84
C LEU A 74 -7.04 -21.28 6.01
N GLU A 75 -7.44 -21.72 7.20
CA GLU A 75 -8.83 -21.75 7.63
C GLU A 75 -9.11 -20.54 8.52
N LEU A 76 -10.00 -19.65 8.07
CA LEU A 76 -10.40 -18.46 8.81
C LEU A 76 -11.84 -18.61 9.33
N LYS A 77 -12.02 -18.49 10.63
CA LYS A 77 -13.34 -18.46 11.27
C LYS A 77 -13.68 -17.03 11.71
N VAL A 78 -14.82 -16.54 11.29
CA VAL A 78 -15.29 -15.18 11.62
C VAL A 78 -16.72 -15.21 12.18
N LEU A 79 -17.05 -14.19 12.98
CA LEU A 79 -18.42 -13.84 13.32
C LEU A 79 -18.85 -12.66 12.45
N ARG A 80 -19.95 -12.79 11.74
CA ARG A 80 -20.59 -11.71 10.96
C ARG A 80 -21.66 -11.03 11.79
N PRO A 81 -21.42 -9.84 12.36
CA PRO A 81 -22.38 -9.19 13.27
C PRO A 81 -23.74 -8.92 12.64
N THR A 82 -23.77 -8.57 11.33
CA THR A 82 -25.01 -8.27 10.60
C THR A 82 -26.00 -9.44 10.53
N THR A 83 -25.52 -10.67 10.68
CA THR A 83 -26.37 -11.89 10.64
C THR A 83 -26.26 -12.74 11.89
N GLY A 84 -25.34 -12.42 12.82
CA GLY A 84 -25.03 -13.23 13.99
C GLY A 84 -24.37 -14.59 13.67
N LYS A 85 -24.06 -14.88 12.40
CA LYS A 85 -23.56 -16.19 11.96
C LYS A 85 -22.04 -16.29 12.14
N LYS A 86 -21.59 -17.44 12.61
CA LYS A 86 -20.18 -17.85 12.53
C LYS A 86 -19.96 -18.52 11.18
N LEU A 87 -18.96 -18.06 10.45
CA LEU A 87 -18.61 -18.55 9.11
C LEU A 87 -17.18 -19.08 9.15
N THR A 88 -16.95 -20.20 8.48
CA THR A 88 -15.63 -20.78 8.28
C THR A 88 -15.29 -20.75 6.80
N MET A 89 -14.14 -20.21 6.46
CA MET A 89 -13.70 -20.00 5.09
C MET A 89 -12.28 -20.54 4.92
N LYS A 90 -12.04 -21.26 3.83
CA LYS A 90 -10.69 -21.61 3.40
C LYS A 90 -10.21 -20.57 2.41
N ILE A 91 -9.08 -19.95 2.68
CA ILE A 91 -8.54 -18.85 1.89
C ILE A 91 -7.12 -19.23 1.45
N THR A 92 -6.90 -19.28 0.14
CA THR A 92 -5.56 -19.50 -0.42
C THR A 92 -4.84 -18.17 -0.55
N ARG A 93 -3.67 -18.06 0.11
CA ARG A 93 -2.83 -16.85 0.05
C ARG A 93 -2.33 -16.61 -1.36
N LYS A 94 -2.40 -15.38 -1.80
CA LYS A 94 -1.81 -14.92 -3.07
C LYS A 94 -0.75 -13.86 -2.80
N ALA A 95 0.19 -13.71 -3.73
CA ALA A 95 1.06 -12.55 -3.74
C ALA A 95 0.18 -11.30 -3.96
N ILE A 96 0.21 -10.38 -3.00
CA ILE A 96 -0.57 -9.16 -3.02
C ILE A 96 0.38 -8.01 -3.31
N GLN A 97 0.10 -7.30 -4.38
CA GLN A 97 0.77 -6.06 -4.68
C GLN A 97 -0.16 -4.92 -4.29
N MET A 98 0.21 -4.20 -3.23
CA MET A 98 -0.52 -3.00 -2.85
C MET A 98 -0.42 -1.96 -3.96
N PRO A 99 -1.55 -1.38 -4.39
CA PRO A 99 -1.49 -0.32 -5.38
C PRO A 99 -0.81 0.91 -4.76
N TYR A 100 0.40 1.22 -5.25
CA TYR A 100 1.15 2.40 -4.81
C TYR A 100 0.71 3.68 -5.52
N LEU A 101 -0.04 3.54 -6.61
CA LEU A 101 -0.72 4.61 -7.35
C LEU A 101 -2.18 4.20 -7.58
N PRO A 102 -3.03 4.23 -6.52
CA PRO A 102 -4.39 3.71 -6.59
C PRO A 102 -5.32 4.56 -7.46
N TYR A 103 -5.00 5.83 -7.63
CA TYR A 103 -5.81 6.75 -8.43
C TYR A 103 -4.99 7.91 -8.98
N TYR A 104 -5.28 8.30 -10.21
CA TYR A 104 -4.95 9.61 -10.75
C TYR A 104 -6.06 10.08 -11.69
N GLY A 105 -6.24 11.39 -11.83
CA GLY A 105 -7.27 11.95 -12.69
C GLY A 105 -7.21 13.48 -12.80
N LEU A 106 -7.85 14.02 -13.84
CA LEU A 106 -8.04 15.44 -14.00
C LEU A 106 -9.21 15.92 -13.14
N GLN A 107 -8.97 16.94 -12.33
CA GLN A 107 -9.97 17.59 -11.48
C GLN A 107 -10.43 18.90 -12.12
N PRO A 108 -11.57 19.48 -11.68
CA PRO A 108 -12.03 20.79 -12.13
C PRO A 108 -10.94 21.85 -12.00
N GLY A 109 -10.86 22.77 -12.96
CA GLY A 109 -9.84 23.82 -13.00
C GLY A 109 -8.50 23.36 -13.60
N ASN A 110 -8.51 22.29 -14.41
CA ASN A 110 -7.33 21.73 -15.06
C ASN A 110 -6.24 21.33 -14.06
N ILE A 111 -6.64 20.73 -12.95
CA ILE A 111 -5.73 20.26 -11.90
C ILE A 111 -5.56 18.75 -12.06
N GLY A 112 -4.35 18.30 -12.38
CA GLY A 112 -3.98 16.90 -12.29
C GLY A 112 -3.89 16.49 -10.82
N TYR A 113 -4.44 15.35 -10.48
CA TYR A 113 -4.35 14.77 -9.14
C TYR A 113 -3.76 13.36 -9.24
N ILE A 114 -2.77 13.07 -8.42
CA ILE A 114 -2.14 11.74 -8.31
C ILE A 114 -2.12 11.35 -6.84
N ASN A 115 -2.79 10.26 -6.48
CA ASN A 115 -2.65 9.63 -5.17
C ASN A 115 -1.50 8.63 -5.22
N TYR A 116 -0.45 8.87 -4.40
CA TYR A 116 0.78 8.10 -4.43
C TYR A 116 1.14 7.63 -3.00
N THR A 117 0.86 6.36 -2.72
CA THR A 117 0.83 5.83 -1.34
C THR A 117 2.13 5.19 -0.90
N GLN A 118 3.05 4.87 -1.82
CA GLN A 118 4.33 4.26 -1.46
C GLN A 118 5.36 4.42 -2.57
N PHE A 119 6.63 4.63 -2.20
CA PHE A 119 7.76 4.62 -3.13
C PHE A 119 8.33 3.20 -3.23
N ILE A 120 7.75 2.35 -4.08
CA ILE A 120 8.31 1.03 -4.37
C ILE A 120 9.27 1.09 -5.56
N ASP A 121 10.13 0.08 -5.67
CA ASP A 121 11.12 0.01 -6.73
C ASP A 121 10.47 0.06 -8.13
N GLY A 122 10.91 1.03 -8.95
CA GLY A 122 10.41 1.28 -10.29
C GLY A 122 9.08 2.02 -10.39
N SER A 123 8.45 2.41 -9.28
CA SER A 123 7.15 3.10 -9.24
C SER A 123 7.17 4.51 -9.86
N SER A 124 8.34 5.14 -9.94
CA SER A 124 8.52 6.43 -10.61
C SER A 124 8.17 6.39 -12.11
N LYS A 125 8.27 5.23 -12.76
CA LYS A 125 7.87 5.04 -14.16
C LYS A 125 6.35 5.17 -14.33
N ASP A 126 5.58 4.59 -13.42
CA ASP A 126 4.13 4.68 -13.45
C ASP A 126 3.64 6.07 -13.07
N PHE A 127 4.31 6.71 -12.09
CA PHE A 127 4.09 8.13 -11.77
C PHE A 127 4.31 9.01 -13.01
N ARG A 128 5.43 8.81 -13.72
CA ARG A 128 5.73 9.56 -14.95
C ARG A 128 4.64 9.37 -16.00
N ARG A 129 4.19 8.12 -16.20
CA ARG A 129 3.11 7.82 -17.15
C ARG A 129 1.81 8.54 -16.78
N ALA A 130 1.40 8.48 -15.51
CA ALA A 130 0.22 9.19 -15.01
C ALA A 130 0.35 10.72 -15.16
N PHE A 131 1.52 11.27 -14.86
CA PHE A 131 1.80 12.71 -15.02
C PHE A 131 1.69 13.16 -16.48
N LEU A 132 2.31 12.43 -17.41
CA LEU A 132 2.25 12.74 -18.85
C LEU A 132 0.82 12.63 -19.41
N ASP A 133 0.06 11.60 -19.01
CA ASP A 133 -1.35 11.46 -19.39
C ASP A 133 -2.18 12.64 -18.89
N LEU A 134 -1.96 13.10 -17.66
CA LEU A 134 -2.64 14.29 -17.13
C LEU A 134 -2.28 15.56 -17.89
N LYS A 135 -1.01 15.74 -18.26
CA LYS A 135 -0.58 16.87 -19.13
C LYS A 135 -1.28 16.81 -20.48
N GLN A 136 -1.32 15.65 -21.12
CA GLN A 136 -2.01 15.45 -22.40
C GLN A 136 -3.51 15.77 -22.28
N LYS A 137 -4.13 15.48 -21.13
CA LYS A 137 -5.53 15.83 -20.83
C LYS A 137 -5.74 17.30 -20.47
N GLY A 138 -4.70 18.13 -20.51
CA GLY A 138 -4.77 19.57 -20.29
C GLY A 138 -4.57 20.01 -18.84
N ALA A 139 -3.99 19.19 -17.98
CA ALA A 139 -3.60 19.61 -16.63
C ALA A 139 -2.55 20.72 -16.68
N LYS A 140 -2.84 21.84 -15.99
CA LYS A 140 -1.94 23.00 -15.85
C LYS A 140 -1.34 23.11 -14.45
N LYS A 141 -1.84 22.34 -13.49
CA LYS A 141 -1.43 22.27 -12.10
C LYS A 141 -1.43 20.83 -11.67
N LEU A 142 -0.64 20.48 -10.66
CA LEU A 142 -0.56 19.11 -10.14
C LEU A 142 -0.70 19.11 -8.62
N ILE A 143 -1.50 18.20 -8.11
CA ILE A 143 -1.58 17.82 -6.71
C ILE A 143 -1.04 16.39 -6.61
N ILE A 144 0.00 16.20 -5.81
CA ILE A 144 0.52 14.87 -5.43
C ILE A 144 0.05 14.62 -4.01
N ASP A 145 -0.84 13.66 -3.83
CA ASP A 145 -1.35 13.28 -2.53
C ASP A 145 -0.48 12.17 -1.93
N LEU A 146 0.28 12.54 -0.92
CA LEU A 146 1.16 11.66 -0.15
C LEU A 146 0.58 11.30 1.22
N ARG A 147 -0.69 11.54 1.45
CA ARG A 147 -1.33 11.14 2.73
C ARG A 147 -1.25 9.63 2.88
N SER A 148 -0.84 9.21 4.07
CA SER A 148 -0.58 7.79 4.40
C SER A 148 0.58 7.16 3.61
N ASN A 149 1.41 7.94 2.90
CA ASN A 149 2.63 7.44 2.28
C ASN A 149 3.72 7.26 3.36
N GLY A 150 4.11 6.02 3.59
CA GLY A 150 5.14 5.64 4.57
C GLY A 150 6.58 5.79 4.08
N GLY A 151 6.80 6.33 2.87
CA GLY A 151 8.12 6.43 2.25
C GLY A 151 8.44 5.24 1.35
N GLY A 152 9.72 4.82 1.30
CA GLY A 152 10.20 3.68 0.51
C GLY A 152 11.51 3.94 -0.20
N ASN A 153 11.60 3.64 -1.49
CA ASN A 153 12.82 3.76 -2.29
C ASN A 153 13.16 5.22 -2.58
N VAL A 154 14.32 5.65 -2.09
CA VAL A 154 14.83 7.02 -2.28
C VAL A 154 15.09 7.33 -3.76
N GLN A 155 15.54 6.35 -4.55
CA GLN A 155 15.83 6.56 -5.96
C GLN A 155 14.57 6.88 -6.78
N ASP A 156 13.43 6.26 -6.43
CA ASP A 156 12.14 6.59 -7.06
C ASP A 156 11.69 8.02 -6.70
N ALA A 157 11.88 8.44 -5.45
CA ALA A 157 11.59 9.82 -5.04
C ALA A 157 12.47 10.82 -5.82
N ILE A 158 13.77 10.55 -5.96
CA ILE A 158 14.69 11.37 -6.76
C ILE A 158 14.25 11.41 -8.22
N SER A 159 13.86 10.27 -8.80
CA SER A 159 13.38 10.18 -10.18
C SER A 159 12.13 11.01 -10.42
N ILE A 160 11.20 11.05 -9.44
CA ILE A 160 10.02 11.91 -9.51
C ILE A 160 10.41 13.39 -9.41
N LEU A 161 11.27 13.77 -8.47
CA LEU A 161 11.70 15.15 -8.32
C LEU A 161 12.46 15.68 -9.54
N ASN A 162 13.20 14.81 -10.25
CA ASN A 162 13.83 15.14 -11.52
C ASN A 162 12.84 15.59 -12.62
N MET A 163 11.54 15.26 -12.49
CA MET A 163 10.53 15.68 -13.47
C MET A 163 10.12 17.14 -13.32
N PHE A 164 10.38 17.74 -12.16
CA PHE A 164 9.83 19.04 -11.79
C PHE A 164 10.89 20.12 -11.53
N LEU A 165 12.11 19.74 -11.22
CA LEU A 165 13.13 20.66 -10.76
C LEU A 165 14.27 20.82 -11.78
N PRO A 166 14.80 22.04 -11.95
CA PRO A 166 15.93 22.28 -12.86
C PRO A 166 17.14 21.41 -12.51
N LYS A 167 17.89 21.04 -13.53
CA LYS A 167 19.13 20.27 -13.36
C LYS A 167 20.11 20.92 -12.39
N GLY A 168 20.79 20.12 -11.59
CA GLY A 168 21.82 20.57 -10.62
C GLY A 168 21.26 21.03 -9.27
N LYS A 169 19.94 20.95 -9.02
CA LYS A 169 19.36 21.25 -7.71
C LYS A 169 19.63 20.12 -6.72
N THR A 170 20.19 20.44 -5.56
CA THR A 170 20.31 19.50 -4.45
C THR A 170 18.93 19.11 -3.93
N LEU A 171 18.64 17.82 -3.86
CA LEU A 171 17.37 17.26 -3.43
C LEU A 171 17.39 16.83 -1.97
N LEU A 172 18.41 16.05 -1.61
CA LEU A 172 18.59 15.56 -0.26
C LEU A 172 20.05 15.22 0.01
N THR A 173 20.44 15.23 1.28
CA THR A 173 21.75 14.80 1.75
C THR A 173 21.55 13.75 2.83
N MET A 174 22.15 12.57 2.65
CA MET A 174 22.21 11.53 3.67
C MET A 174 23.53 11.69 4.44
N LYS A 175 23.44 11.74 5.78
CA LYS A 175 24.59 11.77 6.68
C LYS A 175 24.42 10.73 7.78
N GLY A 176 25.46 9.99 8.06
CA GLY A 176 25.45 8.96 9.10
C GLY A 176 26.78 8.83 9.82
N LYS A 177 26.85 7.93 10.78
CA LYS A 177 28.09 7.63 11.53
C LYS A 177 29.21 7.14 10.61
N ILE A 178 28.88 6.40 9.57
CA ILE A 178 29.81 5.90 8.56
C ILE A 178 29.96 6.98 7.49
N LYS A 179 31.05 7.72 7.50
CA LYS A 179 31.30 8.84 6.58
C LYS A 179 31.24 8.45 5.09
N SER A 180 31.69 7.23 4.74
CA SER A 180 31.63 6.72 3.36
C SER A 180 30.20 6.48 2.85
N ALA A 181 29.21 6.43 3.72
CA ALA A 181 27.79 6.33 3.36
C ALA A 181 27.12 7.69 3.18
N ASN A 182 27.85 8.80 3.43
CA ASN A 182 27.30 10.13 3.20
C ASN A 182 27.15 10.39 1.70
N GLN A 183 25.97 10.78 1.30
CA GLN A 183 25.64 11.05 -0.11
C GLN A 183 24.79 12.31 -0.23
N THR A 184 25.02 13.07 -1.30
CA THR A 184 24.17 14.18 -1.70
C THR A 184 23.59 13.86 -3.07
N PHE A 185 22.28 13.93 -3.17
CA PHE A 185 21.55 13.70 -4.41
C PHE A 185 21.10 15.04 -4.99
N ALA A 186 21.31 15.19 -6.28
CA ALA A 186 20.90 16.36 -7.03
C ALA A 186 20.14 15.93 -8.29
N THR A 187 19.37 16.83 -8.86
CA THR A 187 18.72 16.62 -10.17
C THR A 187 19.78 16.46 -11.26
N THR A 188 19.53 15.52 -12.17
CA THR A 188 20.48 15.14 -13.24
C THR A 188 20.00 15.50 -14.64
N VAL A 189 18.72 15.81 -14.79
CA VAL A 189 18.07 16.13 -16.07
C VAL A 189 17.25 17.41 -15.92
N GLU A 190 16.89 18.02 -17.05
CA GLU A 190 15.93 19.12 -17.06
C GLU A 190 14.50 18.63 -16.79
N PRO A 191 13.62 19.49 -16.23
CA PRO A 191 12.25 19.12 -15.92
C PRO A 191 11.46 18.77 -17.20
N ILE A 192 10.36 18.08 -17.01
CA ILE A 192 9.42 17.79 -18.10
C ILE A 192 8.52 19.02 -18.28
N ASP A 193 8.63 19.68 -19.42
CA ASP A 193 7.78 20.83 -19.80
C ASP A 193 6.33 20.41 -20.08
#